data_4cd4abd3405d1f8f07cf633ff10c52fd
#
_entry.id   4cd4abd3405d1f8f07cf633ff10c52fd
#
_cell.length_a   1.000
_cell.length_b   1.000
_cell.length_c   1.000
_cell.angle_alpha   90.00
_cell.angle_beta   90.00
_cell.angle_gamma   90.00
#
_symmetry.space_group_name_H-M   'P 1'
#
loop_
_entity.id
_entity.type
_entity.pdbx_description
1 polymer ?
#
loop_
_entity_poly.entity_id
_entity_poly.type
_entity_poly.pdbx_seq_one_letter_code
_entity_poly.pdbx_strand_id
1 'polypeptide(L)'
;SVNKFLGGESQTQKLWDAFKKEKLPLYDVARNNPNEENTSLLSPYLHFGCISPLQIYHELHSETKKPSTLAFLEECIVRRELAINMWYYEKHPDQWNCLPDWVVKTLNEDREKQTSLFTREEYSLEDLKQGKTEDPLWNAAQHELLRTGKIHGYVRMYWGKQLTRWFRDWKKAY
;
A
#
# COMPACT_ATOMS: atom_id res chain seq x y z
N SER A 1 16.64 -6.08 12.72
CA SER A 1 15.90 -7.20 12.12
C SER A 1 14.44 -7.09 12.50
N VAL A 2 13.56 -7.20 11.52
CA VAL A 2 12.12 -7.16 11.73
C VAL A 2 11.65 -8.57 12.10
N ASN A 3 11.19 -8.75 13.33
CA ASN A 3 10.78 -10.08 13.84
C ASN A 3 9.26 -10.33 13.76
N LYS A 4 8.48 -9.44 13.14
CA LYS A 4 7.02 -9.57 13.08
C LYS A 4 6.55 -10.70 12.15
N PHE A 5 7.33 -11.04 11.12
CA PHE A 5 6.96 -12.03 10.12
C PHE A 5 7.91 -13.23 10.18
N LEU A 6 7.35 -14.39 10.50
CA LEU A 6 8.04 -15.69 10.38
C LEU A 6 7.75 -16.26 8.99
N GLY A 7 8.81 -16.65 8.25
CA GLY A 7 8.67 -17.20 6.91
C GLY A 7 8.14 -18.64 6.90
N GLY A 8 7.81 -19.11 5.69
CA GLY A 8 7.44 -20.48 5.40
C GLY A 8 5.97 -20.75 5.19
N GLU A 9 5.67 -21.81 4.45
CA GLU A 9 4.31 -22.19 4.04
C GLU A 9 3.40 -22.53 5.22
N SER A 10 3.89 -23.28 6.20
CA SER A 10 3.08 -23.66 7.38
C SER A 10 2.67 -22.46 8.23
N GLN A 11 3.53 -21.45 8.34
CA GLN A 11 3.16 -20.21 9.02
C GLN A 11 2.14 -19.41 8.20
N THR A 12 2.34 -19.37 6.90
CA THR A 12 1.41 -18.72 5.97
C THR A 12 0.03 -19.35 6.03
N GLN A 13 -0.06 -20.67 6.07
CA GLN A 13 -1.34 -21.38 6.15
C GLN A 13 -2.08 -21.04 7.45
N LYS A 14 -1.38 -20.98 8.58
CA LYS A 14 -1.98 -20.57 9.86
C LYS A 14 -2.55 -19.15 9.81
N LEU A 15 -1.81 -18.22 9.23
CA LEU A 15 -2.26 -16.82 9.05
C LEU A 15 -3.47 -16.75 8.11
N TRP A 16 -3.45 -17.53 7.03
CA TRP A 16 -4.53 -17.60 6.07
C TRP A 16 -5.82 -18.16 6.68
N ASP A 17 -5.73 -19.24 7.43
CA ASP A 17 -6.87 -19.85 8.09
C ASP A 17 -7.46 -18.94 9.18
N ALA A 18 -6.62 -18.28 9.98
CA ALA A 18 -7.05 -17.29 10.96
C ALA A 18 -7.74 -16.10 10.27
N PHE A 19 -7.17 -15.57 9.18
CA PHE A 19 -7.78 -14.48 8.42
C PHE A 19 -9.15 -14.85 7.85
N LYS A 20 -9.28 -16.03 7.23
CA LYS A 20 -10.56 -16.51 6.68
C LYS A 20 -11.64 -16.55 7.74
N LYS A 21 -11.30 -17.06 8.92
CA LYS A 21 -12.23 -17.27 10.02
C LYS A 21 -12.62 -15.97 10.73
N GLU A 22 -11.64 -15.12 11.03
CA GLU A 22 -11.81 -14.01 11.98
C GLU A 22 -12.01 -12.65 11.31
N LYS A 23 -11.35 -12.40 10.18
CA LYS A 23 -11.26 -11.06 9.58
C LYS A 23 -11.96 -10.94 8.23
N LEU A 24 -11.92 -11.98 7.40
CA LEU A 24 -12.53 -11.95 6.08
C LEU A 24 -14.04 -11.61 6.12
N PRO A 25 -14.83 -12.06 7.09
CA PRO A 25 -16.27 -11.74 7.12
C PRO A 25 -16.59 -10.24 7.21
N LEU A 26 -15.68 -9.43 7.73
CA LEU A 26 -15.83 -7.98 7.91
C LEU A 26 -14.85 -7.18 7.05
N TYR A 27 -14.16 -7.83 6.13
CA TYR A 27 -13.05 -7.21 5.40
C TYR A 27 -13.45 -5.97 4.59
N ASP A 28 -14.61 -5.98 3.94
CA ASP A 28 -15.10 -4.87 3.12
C ASP A 28 -15.28 -3.57 3.91
N VAL A 29 -15.75 -3.65 5.15
CA VAL A 29 -16.01 -2.49 6.01
C VAL A 29 -14.82 -2.14 6.90
N ALA A 30 -14.02 -3.12 7.33
CA ALA A 30 -13.00 -2.92 8.35
C ALA A 30 -11.58 -2.70 7.79
N ARG A 31 -11.29 -3.12 6.54
CA ARG A 31 -9.96 -3.08 5.94
C ARG A 31 -9.31 -1.69 5.85
N ASN A 32 -10.12 -0.64 5.85
CA ASN A 32 -9.63 0.73 5.70
C ASN A 32 -9.37 1.43 7.04
N ASN A 33 -9.68 0.79 8.16
CA ASN A 33 -9.39 1.35 9.48
C ASN A 33 -7.95 1.02 9.90
N PRO A 34 -7.03 2.00 9.93
CA PRO A 34 -5.63 1.75 10.30
C PRO A 34 -5.44 1.43 11.80
N ASN A 35 -6.43 1.73 12.64
CA ASN A 35 -6.38 1.43 14.08
C ASN A 35 -6.73 -0.03 14.39
N GLU A 36 -7.17 -0.80 13.39
CA GLU A 36 -7.56 -2.18 13.53
C GLU A 36 -6.73 -3.08 12.61
N GLU A 37 -6.31 -4.24 13.11
CA GLU A 37 -5.57 -5.22 12.31
C GLU A 37 -6.52 -6.11 11.47
N ASN A 38 -7.35 -5.51 10.60
CA ASN A 38 -8.31 -6.21 9.74
C ASN A 38 -7.77 -6.56 8.34
N THR A 39 -6.47 -6.56 8.15
CA THR A 39 -5.83 -6.99 6.90
C THR A 39 -5.30 -8.42 7.03
N SER A 40 -5.11 -9.11 5.90
CA SER A 40 -4.66 -10.50 5.86
C SER A 40 -3.21 -10.70 6.31
N LEU A 41 -2.38 -9.66 6.24
CA LEU A 41 -0.93 -9.72 6.45
C LEU A 41 -0.18 -10.66 5.47
N LEU A 42 -0.81 -11.08 4.37
CA LEU A 42 -0.25 -12.06 3.43
C LEU A 42 0.71 -11.46 2.41
N SER A 43 0.85 -10.14 2.31
CA SER A 43 1.66 -9.52 1.25
C SER A 43 3.12 -10.01 1.20
N PRO A 44 3.86 -10.21 2.30
CA PRO A 44 5.21 -10.79 2.24
C PRO A 44 5.20 -12.24 1.74
N TYR A 45 4.23 -13.00 2.15
CA TYR A 45 4.11 -14.42 1.79
C TYR A 45 3.71 -14.63 0.33
N LEU A 46 2.85 -13.75 -0.21
CA LEU A 46 2.54 -13.69 -1.64
C LEU A 46 3.75 -13.28 -2.46
N HIS A 47 4.54 -12.32 -1.95
CA HIS A 47 5.76 -11.87 -2.62
C HIS A 47 6.79 -12.99 -2.77
N PHE A 48 7.02 -13.76 -1.71
CA PHE A 48 7.99 -14.86 -1.70
C PHE A 48 7.40 -16.22 -2.12
N GLY A 49 6.16 -16.28 -2.58
CA GLY A 49 5.55 -17.51 -3.10
C GLY A 49 5.19 -18.54 -2.03
N CYS A 50 5.13 -18.16 -0.74
CA CYS A 50 4.72 -19.05 0.34
C CYS A 50 3.22 -19.40 0.31
N ILE A 51 2.42 -18.66 -0.45
CA ILE A 51 1.03 -18.93 -0.80
C ILE A 51 0.76 -18.40 -2.20
N SER A 52 -0.02 -19.14 -2.98
CA SER A 52 -0.41 -18.75 -4.33
C SER A 52 -1.72 -17.96 -4.34
N PRO A 53 -1.82 -16.85 -5.13
CA PRO A 53 -3.10 -16.20 -5.37
C PRO A 53 -4.14 -17.15 -5.96
N LEU A 54 -3.72 -18.11 -6.77
CA LEU A 54 -4.60 -19.13 -7.34
C LEU A 54 -5.19 -20.05 -6.26
N GLN A 55 -4.38 -20.46 -5.28
CA GLN A 55 -4.86 -21.22 -4.12
C GLN A 55 -5.93 -20.42 -3.36
N ILE A 56 -5.66 -19.15 -3.07
CA ILE A 56 -6.61 -18.26 -2.41
C ILE A 56 -7.93 -18.18 -3.18
N TYR A 57 -7.84 -18.01 -4.50
CA TYR A 57 -9.03 -17.98 -5.36
C TYR A 57 -9.81 -19.29 -5.30
N HIS A 58 -9.16 -20.43 -5.43
CA HIS A 58 -9.82 -21.75 -5.38
C HIS A 58 -10.52 -22.01 -4.05
N GLU A 59 -9.97 -21.55 -2.95
CA GLU A 59 -10.60 -21.69 -1.64
C GLU A 59 -11.82 -20.76 -1.45
N LEU A 60 -11.84 -19.61 -2.12
CA LEU A 60 -12.87 -18.58 -1.93
C LEU A 60 -13.90 -18.47 -3.06
N HIS A 61 -13.68 -19.10 -4.23
CA HIS A 61 -14.50 -18.86 -5.43
C HIS A 61 -15.99 -19.20 -5.24
N SER A 62 -16.32 -20.17 -4.38
CA SER A 62 -17.71 -20.49 -4.03
C SER A 62 -18.40 -19.42 -3.19
N GLU A 63 -17.63 -18.54 -2.57
CA GLU A 63 -18.11 -17.47 -1.68
C GLU A 63 -18.09 -16.07 -2.33
N THR A 64 -17.89 -15.96 -3.64
CA THR A 64 -17.81 -14.68 -4.36
C THR A 64 -19.09 -13.84 -4.32
N LYS A 65 -20.20 -14.40 -3.85
CA LYS A 65 -21.43 -13.64 -3.59
C LYS A 65 -21.36 -12.80 -2.31
N LYS A 66 -20.40 -13.06 -1.43
CA LYS A 66 -20.20 -12.28 -0.20
C LYS A 66 -19.40 -11.01 -0.51
N PRO A 67 -19.89 -9.81 -0.14
CA PRO A 67 -19.19 -8.55 -0.41
C PRO A 67 -17.75 -8.53 0.10
N SER A 68 -17.50 -9.01 1.31
CA SER A 68 -16.16 -9.07 1.90
C SER A 68 -15.21 -9.99 1.13
N THR A 69 -15.67 -11.14 0.68
CA THR A 69 -14.88 -12.06 -0.15
C THR A 69 -14.53 -11.42 -1.49
N LEU A 70 -15.52 -10.81 -2.14
CA LEU A 70 -15.31 -10.10 -3.41
C LEU A 70 -14.32 -8.95 -3.25
N ALA A 71 -14.46 -8.13 -2.19
CA ALA A 71 -13.54 -7.04 -1.90
C ALA A 71 -12.10 -7.53 -1.64
N PHE A 72 -11.93 -8.67 -0.99
CA PHE A 72 -10.61 -9.25 -0.78
C PHE A 72 -9.99 -9.79 -2.07
N LEU A 73 -10.76 -10.50 -2.88
CA LEU A 73 -10.30 -11.01 -4.18
C LEU A 73 -9.99 -9.89 -5.17
N GLU A 74 -10.72 -8.78 -5.14
CA GLU A 74 -10.40 -7.59 -5.93
C GLU A 74 -8.98 -7.10 -5.64
N GLU A 75 -8.60 -6.96 -4.37
CA GLU A 75 -7.26 -6.51 -3.99
C GLU A 75 -6.18 -7.58 -4.29
N CYS A 76 -6.47 -8.84 -3.95
CA CYS A 76 -5.50 -9.92 -4.02
C CYS A 76 -5.22 -10.37 -5.46
N ILE A 77 -6.22 -10.35 -6.32
CA ILE A 77 -6.13 -10.81 -7.71
C ILE A 77 -6.10 -9.63 -8.67
N VAL A 78 -7.19 -8.85 -8.74
CA VAL A 78 -7.34 -7.83 -9.79
C VAL A 78 -6.28 -6.73 -9.67
N ARG A 79 -6.16 -6.10 -8.49
CA ARG A 79 -5.19 -5.02 -8.28
C ARG A 79 -3.75 -5.52 -8.40
N ARG A 80 -3.49 -6.73 -7.95
CA ARG A 80 -2.17 -7.35 -8.08
C ARG A 80 -1.82 -7.61 -9.55
N GLU A 81 -2.73 -8.17 -10.33
CA GLU A 81 -2.51 -8.44 -11.75
C GLU A 81 -2.35 -7.14 -12.56
N LEU A 82 -3.10 -6.08 -12.24
CA LEU A 82 -2.90 -4.77 -12.86
C LEU A 82 -1.49 -4.22 -12.59
N ALA A 83 -0.97 -4.37 -11.37
CA ALA A 83 0.38 -3.95 -11.04
C ALA A 83 1.45 -4.78 -11.77
N ILE A 84 1.27 -6.10 -11.87
CA ILE A 84 2.16 -7.00 -12.63
C ILE A 84 2.13 -6.63 -14.12
N ASN A 85 0.95 -6.37 -14.66
CA ASN A 85 0.74 -6.00 -16.05
C ASN A 85 1.46 -4.69 -16.39
N MET A 86 1.29 -3.66 -15.54
CA MET A 86 2.01 -2.40 -15.68
C MET A 86 3.52 -2.63 -15.67
N TRP A 87 4.03 -3.39 -14.71
CA TRP A 87 5.46 -3.68 -14.58
C TRP A 87 6.01 -4.47 -15.79
N TYR A 88 5.21 -5.33 -16.38
CA TYR A 88 5.60 -6.14 -17.53
C TYR A 88 5.67 -5.35 -18.84
N TYR A 89 4.71 -4.45 -19.08
CA TYR A 89 4.59 -3.71 -20.34
C TYR A 89 5.27 -2.35 -20.32
N GLU A 90 5.44 -1.72 -19.15
CA GLU A 90 6.09 -0.42 -19.05
C GLU A 90 7.62 -0.58 -19.00
N LYS A 91 8.33 0.17 -19.84
CA LYS A 91 9.80 0.10 -19.90
C LYS A 91 10.50 0.64 -18.66
N HIS A 92 9.91 1.66 -18.04
CA HIS A 92 10.46 2.38 -16.90
C HIS A 92 9.39 2.60 -15.83
N PRO A 93 8.84 1.52 -15.23
CA PRO A 93 7.71 1.61 -14.29
C PRO A 93 8.08 2.30 -12.97
N ASP A 94 9.36 2.49 -12.71
CA ASP A 94 9.96 3.16 -11.56
C ASP A 94 10.28 4.65 -11.82
N GLN A 95 9.89 5.19 -12.99
CA GLN A 95 10.14 6.58 -13.36
C GLN A 95 8.83 7.33 -13.56
N TRP A 96 8.84 8.63 -13.27
CA TRP A 96 7.66 9.49 -13.39
C TRP A 96 7.09 9.58 -14.82
N ASN A 97 7.88 9.32 -15.84
CA ASN A 97 7.46 9.33 -17.25
C ASN A 97 6.55 8.15 -17.64
N CYS A 98 6.39 7.15 -16.76
CA CYS A 98 5.38 6.10 -16.92
C CYS A 98 3.97 6.58 -16.56
N LEU A 99 3.84 7.74 -15.93
CA LEU A 99 2.55 8.29 -15.53
C LEU A 99 1.73 8.70 -16.77
N PRO A 100 0.43 8.39 -16.82
CA PRO A 100 -0.44 8.86 -17.89
C PRO A 100 -0.47 10.39 -18.00
N ASP A 101 -0.59 10.93 -19.21
CA ASP A 101 -0.57 12.38 -19.49
C ASP A 101 -1.58 13.16 -18.63
N TRP A 102 -2.75 12.61 -18.38
CA TRP A 102 -3.76 13.25 -17.55
C TRP A 102 -3.31 13.41 -16.08
N VAL A 103 -2.53 12.45 -15.56
CA VAL A 103 -1.95 12.55 -14.20
C VAL A 103 -0.93 13.67 -14.16
N VAL A 104 -0.01 13.69 -15.15
CA VAL A 104 1.03 14.73 -15.27
C VAL A 104 0.39 16.12 -15.38
N LYS A 105 -0.67 16.22 -16.19
CA LYS A 105 -1.43 17.47 -16.33
C LYS A 105 -2.05 17.91 -15.00
N THR A 106 -2.74 17.02 -14.29
CA THR A 106 -3.35 17.30 -12.99
C THR A 106 -2.30 17.75 -11.96
N LEU A 107 -1.17 17.03 -11.89
CA LEU A 107 -0.07 17.38 -10.97
C LEU A 107 0.53 18.77 -11.27
N ASN A 108 0.61 19.18 -12.53
CA ASN A 108 1.07 20.51 -12.92
C ASN A 108 0.04 21.61 -12.59
N GLU A 109 -1.24 21.38 -12.88
CA GLU A 109 -2.33 22.32 -12.59
C GLU A 109 -2.54 22.55 -11.08
N ASP A 110 -2.48 21.50 -10.28
CA ASP A 110 -2.59 21.61 -8.83
C ASP A 110 -1.45 22.43 -8.24
N ARG A 111 -0.29 22.39 -8.87
CA ARG A 111 0.87 23.17 -8.51
C ARG A 111 0.70 24.67 -8.73
N GLU A 112 0.17 25.06 -9.88
CA GLU A 112 -0.11 26.46 -10.18
C GLU A 112 -1.11 27.06 -9.18
N LYS A 113 -2.06 26.28 -8.71
CA LYS A 113 -3.03 26.67 -7.69
C LYS A 113 -2.48 26.72 -6.26
N GLN A 114 -1.49 25.88 -5.96
CA GLN A 114 -0.90 25.75 -4.61
C GLN A 114 0.22 26.76 -4.34
N THR A 115 0.72 27.47 -5.36
CA THR A 115 1.87 28.40 -5.23
C THR A 115 1.63 29.54 -4.24
N SER A 116 0.38 29.83 -3.87
CA SER A 116 0.03 30.88 -2.92
C SER A 116 -0.10 30.40 -1.45
N LEU A 117 -0.11 29.09 -1.18
CA LEU A 117 -0.47 28.56 0.14
C LEU A 117 0.65 27.76 0.84
N PHE A 118 1.70 27.35 0.15
CA PHE A 118 2.73 26.46 0.70
C PHE A 118 4.15 26.96 0.43
N THR A 119 4.65 27.80 1.33
CA THR A 119 6.09 28.09 1.51
C THR A 119 6.68 27.05 2.47
N ARG A 120 6.62 25.75 2.18
CA ARG A 120 7.27 24.76 3.01
C ARG A 120 8.59 24.34 2.43
N GLU A 121 9.57 24.23 3.31
CA GLU A 121 10.85 23.62 3.02
C GLU A 121 10.65 22.16 2.62
N GLU A 122 11.35 21.74 1.56
CA GLU A 122 11.40 20.33 1.17
C GLU A 122 12.17 19.57 2.26
N TYR A 123 11.57 18.50 2.82
CA TYR A 123 12.27 17.61 3.72
C TYR A 123 13.38 16.86 3.00
N SER A 124 14.50 16.62 3.67
CA SER A 124 15.52 15.73 3.15
C SER A 124 15.01 14.28 3.13
N LEU A 125 15.56 13.45 2.24
CA LEU A 125 15.25 12.03 2.20
C LEU A 125 15.53 11.35 3.56
N GLU A 126 16.57 11.82 4.26
CA GLU A 126 16.94 11.28 5.58
C GLU A 126 15.90 11.65 6.66
N ASP A 127 15.38 12.88 6.66
CA ASP A 127 14.32 13.29 7.59
C ASP A 127 13.05 12.49 7.35
N LEU A 128 12.67 12.27 6.09
CA LEU A 128 11.53 11.43 5.74
C LEU A 128 11.71 9.98 6.23
N LYS A 129 12.88 9.39 5.97
CA LYS A 129 13.22 8.02 6.40
C LYS A 129 13.24 7.86 7.92
N GLN A 130 13.68 8.87 8.64
CA GLN A 130 13.78 8.84 10.11
C GLN A 130 12.49 9.27 10.81
N GLY A 131 11.46 9.71 10.06
CA GLY A 131 10.23 10.23 10.64
C GLY A 131 10.47 11.52 11.44
N LYS A 132 11.27 12.43 10.90
CA LYS A 132 11.63 13.73 11.47
C LYS A 132 10.97 14.87 10.69
N THR A 133 9.67 14.79 10.51
CA THR A 133 8.88 15.84 9.87
C THR A 133 8.03 16.57 10.91
N GLU A 134 7.40 17.67 10.53
CA GLU A 134 6.39 18.33 11.39
C GLU A 134 5.06 17.57 11.45
N ASP A 135 4.90 16.53 10.64
CA ASP A 135 3.67 15.74 10.57
C ASP A 135 3.77 14.53 11.53
N PRO A 136 3.05 14.55 12.66
CA PRO A 136 3.12 13.45 13.62
C PRO A 136 2.56 12.14 13.08
N LEU A 137 1.62 12.17 12.12
CA LEU A 137 1.08 10.97 11.51
C LEU A 137 2.09 10.31 10.56
N TRP A 138 2.81 11.12 9.76
CA TRP A 138 3.94 10.64 8.96
C TRP A 138 4.98 9.96 9.84
N ASN A 139 5.41 10.67 10.89
CA ASN A 139 6.46 10.19 11.77
C ASN A 139 6.06 8.88 12.49
N ALA A 140 4.82 8.79 12.97
CA ALA A 140 4.31 7.58 13.59
C ALA A 140 4.30 6.39 12.62
N ALA A 141 3.81 6.60 11.39
CA ALA A 141 3.77 5.58 10.34
C ALA A 141 5.18 5.12 9.93
N GLN A 142 6.13 6.06 9.82
CA GLN A 142 7.52 5.75 9.50
C GLN A 142 8.19 4.93 10.62
N HIS A 143 7.94 5.28 11.87
CA HIS A 143 8.44 4.51 13.01
C HIS A 143 7.80 3.11 13.07
N GLU A 144 6.51 2.98 12.74
CA GLU A 144 5.87 1.66 12.63
C GLU A 144 6.56 0.81 11.56
N LEU A 145 6.79 1.37 10.35
CA LEU A 145 7.49 0.68 9.27
C LEU A 145 8.88 0.21 9.70
N LEU A 146 9.67 1.08 10.32
CA LEU A 146 11.03 0.76 10.78
C LEU A 146 11.04 -0.35 11.83
N ARG A 147 10.05 -0.40 12.72
CA ARG A 147 9.96 -1.39 13.80
C ARG A 147 9.37 -2.72 13.33
N THR A 148 8.35 -2.69 12.48
CA THR A 148 7.56 -3.87 12.12
C THR A 148 7.78 -4.37 10.70
N GLY A 149 8.41 -3.56 9.83
CA GLY A 149 8.55 -3.83 8.39
C GLY A 149 7.25 -3.66 7.61
N LYS A 150 6.20 -3.12 8.22
CA LYS A 150 4.90 -2.93 7.58
C LYS A 150 4.19 -1.70 8.12
N ILE A 151 3.42 -1.05 7.23
CA ILE A 151 2.40 -0.06 7.57
C ILE A 151 1.09 -0.41 6.87
N HIS A 152 0.00 0.12 7.38
CA HIS A 152 -1.33 -0.08 6.80
C HIS A 152 -1.41 0.51 5.37
N GLY A 153 -2.13 -0.18 4.47
CA GLY A 153 -2.28 0.25 3.05
C GLY A 153 -2.87 1.64 2.89
N TYR A 154 -3.82 2.01 3.75
CA TYR A 154 -4.43 3.34 3.76
C TYR A 154 -3.43 4.45 4.12
N VAL A 155 -2.52 4.17 5.05
CA VAL A 155 -1.45 5.10 5.46
C VAL A 155 -0.43 5.31 4.32
N ARG A 156 -0.17 4.30 3.49
CA ARG A 156 0.67 4.48 2.28
C ARG A 156 0.07 5.46 1.29
N MET A 157 -1.26 5.47 1.12
CA MET A 157 -1.93 6.47 0.29
C MET A 157 -1.81 7.88 0.88
N TYR A 158 -1.89 7.99 2.21
CA TYR A 158 -1.61 9.23 2.92
C TYR A 158 -0.18 9.73 2.64
N TRP A 159 0.82 8.86 2.73
CA TRP A 159 2.21 9.21 2.40
C TRP A 159 2.36 9.76 0.99
N GLY A 160 1.82 9.09 -0.01
CA GLY A 160 1.86 9.56 -1.39
C GLY A 160 1.29 10.98 -1.54
N LYS A 161 0.18 11.26 -0.87
CA LYS A 161 -0.42 12.61 -0.86
C LYS A 161 0.45 13.65 -0.15
N GLN A 162 1.10 13.30 0.95
CA GLN A 162 1.98 14.23 1.66
C GLN A 162 3.25 14.54 0.87
N LEU A 163 3.86 13.55 0.23
CA LEU A 163 5.02 13.76 -0.64
C LEU A 163 4.69 14.77 -1.75
N THR A 164 3.55 14.60 -2.43
CA THR A 164 3.14 15.55 -3.46
C THR A 164 2.84 16.96 -2.91
N ARG A 165 2.52 17.12 -1.65
CA ARG A 165 2.29 18.43 -0.99
C ARG A 165 3.59 19.10 -0.54
N TRP A 166 4.56 18.33 -0.07
CA TRP A 166 5.79 18.87 0.51
C TRP A 166 6.83 19.24 -0.53
N PHE A 167 6.85 18.52 -1.66
CA PHE A 167 7.83 18.78 -2.70
C PHE A 167 7.29 19.77 -3.75
N ARG A 168 8.00 20.86 -3.96
CA ARG A 168 7.67 21.85 -4.98
C ARG A 168 7.78 21.25 -6.39
N ASP A 169 8.70 20.37 -6.61
CA ASP A 169 8.81 19.55 -7.81
C ASP A 169 8.26 18.15 -7.55
N TRP A 170 7.04 17.86 -8.02
CA TRP A 170 6.40 16.57 -7.82
C TRP A 170 7.21 15.40 -8.42
N LYS A 171 8.10 15.65 -9.39
CA LYS A 171 9.03 14.65 -9.90
C LYS A 171 10.04 14.19 -8.86
N LYS A 172 10.39 15.07 -7.91
CA LYS A 172 11.21 14.70 -6.76
C LYS A 172 10.43 13.93 -5.70
N ALA A 173 9.10 14.10 -5.66
CA ALA A 173 8.22 13.37 -4.76
C ALA A 173 8.01 11.92 -5.24
N TYR A 174 8.14 11.66 -6.53
CA TYR A 174 8.05 10.34 -7.15
C TYR A 174 9.32 9.54 -6.88
#